data_8ac9053b46dd24a4574c5c7606f32a41
#
_entry.id   8ac9053b46dd24a4574c5c7606f32a41
#
_cell.length_a   1.000
_cell.length_b   1.000
_cell.length_c   1.000
_cell.angle_alpha   90.00
_cell.angle_beta   90.00
_cell.angle_gamma   90.00
#
_symmetry.space_group_name_H-M   'P 1'
#
loop_
_entity.id
_entity.type
_entity.pdbx_description
1 polymer ?
#
loop_
_entity_poly.entity_id
_entity_poly.type
_entity_poly.pdbx_seq_one_letter_code
_entity_poly.pdbx_strand_id
1 'polypeptide(L)'
;MEKLNHPAILVVDMLNDFVTGSLACDRGKAIVPATTSLLKAAREKGVPVIFCNDCHLKGIDFELKLWGDHAIKGTPGAEVIPELELCDKDYVVPKRRYSGFFQTDLDILLKELGVQTVVITGLHTHMCCRHTSADAYMLGYDVVVAKEATNAFTEEDYVNGLAYLKTCYGADAYSNEELIAAF
;
A
#
# COMPACT_ATOMS: atom_id res chain seq x y z
N MET A 1 12.17 -17.71 -0.10
CA MET A 1 12.94 -16.52 -0.51
C MET A 1 14.07 -16.24 0.47
N GLU A 2 15.04 -15.42 0.11
CA GLU A 2 16.07 -14.96 1.04
C GLU A 2 15.48 -13.95 2.04
N LYS A 3 16.19 -13.74 3.16
CA LYS A 3 15.79 -12.75 4.17
C LYS A 3 15.77 -11.36 3.56
N LEU A 4 14.70 -10.59 3.79
CA LEU A 4 14.60 -9.22 3.31
C LEU A 4 15.54 -8.30 4.09
N ASN A 5 16.15 -7.36 3.38
CA ASN A 5 17.09 -6.43 3.95
C ASN A 5 16.36 -5.20 4.51
N HIS A 6 16.32 -5.06 5.84
CA HIS A 6 15.63 -3.96 6.54
C HIS A 6 14.26 -3.62 5.92
N PRO A 7 13.29 -4.55 5.97
CA PRO A 7 11.99 -4.37 5.31
C PRO A 7 11.07 -3.41 6.06
N ALA A 8 10.18 -2.73 5.31
CA ALA A 8 8.99 -2.08 5.83
C ALA A 8 7.78 -2.43 4.97
N ILE A 9 6.59 -2.52 5.56
CA ILE A 9 5.34 -2.73 4.80
C ILE A 9 4.72 -1.37 4.48
N LEU A 10 4.44 -1.12 3.20
CA LEU A 10 3.63 0.00 2.73
C LEU A 10 2.21 -0.49 2.48
N VAL A 11 1.28 -0.05 3.31
CA VAL A 11 -0.15 -0.35 3.18
C VAL A 11 -0.80 0.79 2.41
N VAL A 12 -1.15 0.53 1.15
CA VAL A 12 -1.64 1.54 0.24
C VAL A 12 -3.16 1.52 0.19
N ASP A 13 -3.78 2.62 0.58
CA ASP A 13 -5.21 2.92 0.43
C ASP A 13 -6.20 1.86 0.95
N MET A 14 -5.86 1.20 2.05
CA MET A 14 -6.79 0.32 2.75
C MET A 14 -7.75 1.13 3.63
N LEU A 15 -8.55 1.97 2.98
CA LEU A 15 -9.48 2.94 3.56
C LEU A 15 -10.93 2.48 3.42
N ASN A 16 -11.81 3.05 4.24
CA ASN A 16 -13.24 2.77 4.16
C ASN A 16 -13.79 3.01 2.76
N ASP A 17 -13.43 4.12 2.09
CA ASP A 17 -13.94 4.41 0.75
C ASP A 17 -13.49 3.39 -0.31
N PHE A 18 -12.34 2.77 -0.17
CA PHE A 18 -11.84 1.76 -1.12
C PHE A 18 -12.30 0.34 -0.81
N VAL A 19 -12.71 0.05 0.43
CA VAL A 19 -13.13 -1.29 0.84
C VAL A 19 -14.64 -1.42 0.98
N THR A 20 -15.33 -0.42 1.53
CA THR A 20 -16.78 -0.47 1.81
C THR A 20 -17.54 0.75 1.31
N GLY A 21 -16.86 1.83 0.93
CA GLY A 21 -17.46 3.13 0.58
C GLY A 21 -17.53 3.41 -0.93
N SER A 22 -17.24 4.64 -1.33
CA SER A 22 -17.53 5.19 -2.66
C SER A 22 -16.81 4.51 -3.83
N LEU A 23 -15.61 3.96 -3.59
CA LEU A 23 -14.80 3.25 -4.59
C LEU A 23 -14.62 1.77 -4.24
N ALA A 24 -15.50 1.22 -3.41
CA ALA A 24 -15.41 -0.17 -2.97
C ALA A 24 -15.56 -1.16 -4.12
N CYS A 25 -14.81 -2.25 -4.06
CA CYS A 25 -14.97 -3.40 -4.93
C CYS A 25 -14.77 -4.70 -4.14
N ASP A 26 -15.39 -5.80 -4.61
CA ASP A 26 -15.31 -7.09 -3.92
C ASP A 26 -13.89 -7.62 -3.85
N ARG A 27 -13.07 -7.32 -4.84
CA ARG A 27 -11.67 -7.70 -4.88
C ARG A 27 -10.84 -6.95 -3.83
N GLY A 28 -11.18 -5.70 -3.52
CA GLY A 28 -10.59 -4.93 -2.41
C GLY A 28 -10.96 -5.50 -1.05
N LYS A 29 -12.22 -5.94 -0.88
CA LYS A 29 -12.66 -6.64 0.35
C LYS A 29 -11.95 -7.98 0.53
N ALA A 30 -11.70 -8.70 -0.56
CA ALA A 30 -11.11 -10.04 -0.52
C ALA A 30 -9.70 -10.08 0.07
N ILE A 31 -8.92 -8.98 -0.01
CA ILE A 31 -7.56 -8.95 0.52
C ILE A 31 -7.48 -8.60 2.01
N VAL A 32 -8.57 -8.17 2.64
CA VAL A 32 -8.56 -7.73 4.04
C VAL A 32 -7.99 -8.80 5.00
N PRO A 33 -8.42 -10.08 4.96
CA PRO A 33 -7.88 -11.09 5.87
C PRO A 33 -6.39 -11.34 5.68
N ALA A 34 -5.92 -11.36 4.42
CA ALA A 34 -4.51 -11.56 4.10
C ALA A 34 -3.66 -10.36 4.58
N THR A 35 -4.14 -9.14 4.33
CA THR A 35 -3.47 -7.92 4.81
C THR A 35 -3.39 -7.91 6.33
N THR A 36 -4.49 -8.15 7.04
CA THR A 36 -4.53 -8.21 8.51
C THR A 36 -3.51 -9.21 9.05
N SER A 37 -3.46 -10.42 8.49
CA SER A 37 -2.51 -11.46 8.91
C SER A 37 -1.06 -11.04 8.71
N LEU A 38 -0.75 -10.43 7.56
CA LEU A 38 0.60 -9.95 7.24
C LEU A 38 1.04 -8.84 8.20
N LEU A 39 0.17 -7.84 8.46
CA LEU A 39 0.49 -6.73 9.37
C LEU A 39 0.71 -7.20 10.80
N LYS A 40 -0.11 -8.15 11.27
CA LYS A 40 0.07 -8.75 12.60
C LYS A 40 1.46 -9.38 12.74
N ALA A 41 1.84 -10.23 11.78
CA ALA A 41 3.15 -10.89 11.79
C ALA A 41 4.32 -9.89 11.69
N ALA A 42 4.18 -8.85 10.87
CA ALA A 42 5.17 -7.78 10.74
C ALA A 42 5.40 -7.05 12.07
N ARG A 43 4.31 -6.63 12.72
CA ARG A 43 4.36 -5.95 14.03
C ARG A 43 5.01 -6.84 15.12
N GLU A 44 4.69 -8.13 15.15
CA GLU A 44 5.30 -9.10 16.07
C GLU A 44 6.81 -9.25 15.85
N LYS A 45 7.28 -9.10 14.63
CA LYS A 45 8.70 -9.18 14.25
C LYS A 45 9.41 -7.83 14.25
N GLY A 46 8.72 -6.75 14.60
CA GLY A 46 9.29 -5.40 14.64
C GLY A 46 9.54 -4.79 13.26
N VAL A 47 8.89 -5.30 12.21
CA VAL A 47 8.91 -4.72 10.87
C VAL A 47 7.99 -3.49 10.84
N PRO A 48 8.48 -2.29 10.45
CA PRO A 48 7.66 -1.10 10.38
C PRO A 48 6.47 -1.25 9.43
N VAL A 49 5.31 -0.76 9.85
CA VAL A 49 4.09 -0.70 9.05
C VAL A 49 3.76 0.77 8.79
N ILE A 50 3.62 1.13 7.50
CA ILE A 50 3.39 2.51 7.07
C ILE A 50 2.15 2.54 6.17
N PHE A 51 1.12 3.24 6.61
CA PHE A 51 -0.11 3.44 5.84
C PHE A 51 0.06 4.66 4.93
N CYS A 52 0.09 4.42 3.62
CA CYS A 52 0.18 5.45 2.58
C CYS A 52 -1.22 5.69 2.01
N ASN A 53 -1.94 6.65 2.57
CA ASN A 53 -3.37 6.75 2.38
C ASN A 53 -3.78 8.02 1.66
N ASP A 54 -4.72 7.90 0.70
CA ASP A 54 -5.38 9.06 0.12
C ASP A 54 -6.02 9.92 1.20
N CYS A 55 -5.81 11.24 1.07
CA CYS A 55 -6.32 12.24 2.00
C CYS A 55 -6.60 13.53 1.23
N HIS A 56 -7.69 13.53 0.45
CA HIS A 56 -7.99 14.58 -0.51
C HIS A 56 -8.64 15.83 0.13
N LEU A 57 -8.37 16.97 -0.48
CA LEU A 57 -9.03 18.23 -0.14
C LEU A 57 -10.24 18.43 -1.05
N LYS A 58 -11.44 18.37 -0.45
CA LYS A 58 -12.70 18.49 -1.19
C LYS A 58 -12.76 19.77 -2.02
N GLY A 59 -13.15 19.64 -3.27
CA GLY A 59 -13.30 20.75 -4.21
C GLY A 59 -11.98 21.37 -4.71
N ILE A 60 -10.82 20.84 -4.29
CA ILE A 60 -9.50 21.36 -4.62
C ILE A 60 -8.68 20.34 -5.41
N ASP A 61 -8.65 19.09 -4.98
CA ASP A 61 -7.77 18.10 -5.57
C ASP A 61 -8.18 17.71 -7.00
N PHE A 62 -7.19 17.74 -7.90
CA PHE A 62 -7.39 17.48 -9.33
C PHE A 62 -7.92 16.05 -9.57
N GLU A 63 -7.48 15.09 -8.77
CA GLU A 63 -7.83 13.67 -8.90
C GLU A 63 -9.33 13.42 -8.70
N LEU A 64 -9.99 14.23 -7.87
CA LEU A 64 -11.44 14.17 -7.67
C LEU A 64 -12.26 14.43 -8.94
N LYS A 65 -11.66 15.07 -9.97
CA LYS A 65 -12.31 15.27 -11.27
C LYS A 65 -12.53 13.97 -12.03
N LEU A 66 -11.66 12.98 -11.81
CA LEU A 66 -11.73 11.68 -12.47
C LEU A 66 -12.55 10.67 -11.67
N TRP A 67 -12.34 10.63 -10.36
CA TRP A 67 -12.88 9.57 -9.49
C TRP A 67 -14.06 10.00 -8.64
N GLY A 68 -14.43 11.30 -8.66
CA GLY A 68 -15.40 11.86 -7.72
C GLY A 68 -14.86 12.02 -6.30
N ASP A 69 -15.70 12.47 -5.39
CA ASP A 69 -15.33 12.64 -3.99
C ASP A 69 -15.07 11.28 -3.34
N HIS A 70 -13.85 11.07 -2.87
CA HIS A 70 -13.42 9.90 -2.12
C HIS A 70 -12.26 10.26 -1.20
N ALA A 71 -12.07 9.51 -0.14
CA ALA A 71 -11.00 9.69 0.85
C ALA A 71 -10.80 11.17 1.24
N ILE A 72 -11.91 11.89 1.44
CA ILE A 72 -11.89 13.32 1.79
C ILE A 72 -11.38 13.47 3.21
N LYS A 73 -10.38 14.33 3.38
CA LYS A 73 -9.76 14.61 4.68
C LYS A 73 -10.80 14.91 5.77
N GLY A 74 -10.71 14.17 6.87
CA GLY A 74 -11.59 14.35 8.03
C GLY A 74 -12.97 13.71 7.90
N THR A 75 -13.19 12.87 6.87
CA THR A 75 -14.39 12.06 6.76
C THR A 75 -14.09 10.59 7.08
N PRO A 76 -15.10 9.80 7.49
CA PRO A 76 -14.93 8.36 7.73
C PRO A 76 -14.38 7.59 6.52
N GLY A 77 -14.65 8.08 5.29
CA GLY A 77 -14.14 7.48 4.06
C GLY A 77 -12.61 7.46 3.95
N ALA A 78 -11.95 8.46 4.55
CA ALA A 78 -10.49 8.59 4.57
C ALA A 78 -9.83 7.86 5.76
N GLU A 79 -10.58 7.17 6.59
CA GLU A 79 -10.04 6.41 7.72
C GLU A 79 -9.64 5.00 7.28
N VAL A 80 -8.56 4.49 7.89
CA VAL A 80 -8.15 3.09 7.73
C VAL A 80 -9.28 2.17 8.18
N ILE A 81 -9.54 1.10 7.44
CA ILE A 81 -10.55 0.12 7.82
C ILE A 81 -10.24 -0.49 9.20
N PRO A 82 -11.24 -0.68 10.07
CA PRO A 82 -11.01 -1.13 11.44
C PRO A 82 -10.36 -2.51 11.55
N GLU A 83 -10.53 -3.36 10.54
CA GLU A 83 -9.96 -4.72 10.52
C GLU A 83 -8.43 -4.74 10.50
N LEU A 84 -7.77 -3.65 10.12
CA LEU A 84 -6.31 -3.56 10.11
C LEU A 84 -5.72 -3.08 11.45
N GLU A 85 -6.58 -2.70 12.40
CA GLU A 85 -6.19 -2.37 13.77
C GLU A 85 -5.01 -1.39 13.85
N LEU A 86 -5.16 -0.20 13.20
CA LEU A 86 -4.13 0.86 13.25
C LEU A 86 -3.71 1.12 14.70
N CYS A 87 -2.43 1.04 15.01
CA CYS A 87 -1.89 1.17 16.36
C CYS A 87 -0.80 2.25 16.46
N ASP A 88 -0.44 2.64 17.69
CA ASP A 88 0.52 3.71 17.96
C ASP A 88 1.94 3.46 17.42
N LYS A 89 2.25 2.22 17.06
CA LYS A 89 3.55 1.85 16.46
C LYS A 89 3.57 1.98 14.95
N ASP A 90 2.42 2.15 14.33
CA ASP A 90 2.29 2.31 12.87
C ASP A 90 2.49 3.78 12.50
N TYR A 91 2.92 4.00 11.26
CA TYR A 91 3.06 5.33 10.69
C TYR A 91 1.95 5.58 9.68
N VAL A 92 1.53 6.84 9.54
CA VAL A 92 0.53 7.25 8.54
C VAL A 92 1.09 8.39 7.72
N VAL A 93 1.17 8.17 6.42
CA VAL A 93 1.62 9.15 5.43
C VAL A 93 0.44 9.52 4.54
N PRO A 94 -0.19 10.68 4.74
CA PRO A 94 -1.27 11.14 3.88
C PRO A 94 -0.74 11.54 2.51
N LYS A 95 -1.38 11.05 1.46
CA LYS A 95 -1.05 11.40 0.08
C LYS A 95 -2.25 12.00 -0.65
N ARG A 96 -1.99 12.74 -1.73
CA ARG A 96 -3.02 13.38 -2.56
C ARG A 96 -2.91 12.99 -4.03
N ARG A 97 -2.08 11.98 -4.31
CA ARG A 97 -1.82 11.40 -5.64
C ARG A 97 -1.57 9.91 -5.47
N TYR A 98 -1.57 9.17 -6.55
CA TYR A 98 -1.41 7.72 -6.55
C TYR A 98 -0.18 7.22 -5.79
N SER A 99 0.97 7.86 -6.00
CA SER A 99 2.20 7.45 -5.32
C SER A 99 2.25 7.95 -3.88
N GLY A 100 2.61 7.03 -2.97
CA GLY A 100 2.91 7.35 -1.57
C GLY A 100 4.11 8.28 -1.40
N PHE A 101 4.99 8.39 -2.40
CA PHE A 101 6.17 9.25 -2.36
C PHE A 101 5.94 10.66 -2.92
N PHE A 102 4.89 10.84 -3.76
CA PHE A 102 4.72 12.10 -4.47
C PHE A 102 4.36 13.26 -3.53
N GLN A 103 5.33 14.13 -3.28
CA GLN A 103 5.20 15.31 -2.39
C GLN A 103 4.71 14.96 -0.97
N THR A 104 5.20 13.84 -0.45
CA THR A 104 5.01 13.41 0.94
C THR A 104 6.36 13.31 1.66
N ASP A 105 6.33 12.99 2.93
CA ASP A 105 7.53 12.73 3.74
C ASP A 105 7.92 11.24 3.80
N LEU A 106 7.30 10.38 2.98
CA LEU A 106 7.54 8.93 3.03
C LEU A 106 9.02 8.55 2.85
N ASP A 107 9.73 9.16 1.89
CA ASP A 107 11.15 8.88 1.66
C ASP A 107 12.01 9.28 2.86
N ILE A 108 11.70 10.41 3.49
CA ILE A 108 12.38 10.85 4.73
C ILE A 108 12.15 9.81 5.83
N LEU A 109 10.91 9.41 6.05
CA LEU A 109 10.54 8.44 7.08
C LEU A 109 11.26 7.09 6.87
N LEU A 110 11.25 6.56 5.65
CA LEU A 110 11.91 5.29 5.33
C LEU A 110 13.42 5.35 5.57
N LYS A 111 14.07 6.45 5.21
CA LYS A 111 15.50 6.67 5.45
C LYS A 111 15.84 6.75 6.94
N GLU A 112 15.05 7.47 7.72
CA GLU A 112 15.22 7.56 9.17
C GLU A 112 15.02 6.21 9.87
N LEU A 113 14.15 5.36 9.32
CA LEU A 113 13.95 3.97 9.79
C LEU A 113 15.00 3.00 9.27
N GLY A 114 15.93 3.44 8.40
CA GLY A 114 16.97 2.60 7.79
C GLY A 114 16.43 1.54 6.83
N VAL A 115 15.24 1.74 6.26
CA VAL A 115 14.60 0.81 5.35
C VAL A 115 15.35 0.70 4.03
N GLN A 116 15.49 -0.53 3.53
CA GLN A 116 16.10 -0.82 2.23
C GLN A 116 15.15 -1.58 1.30
N THR A 117 14.23 -2.37 1.85
CA THR A 117 13.22 -3.10 1.08
C THR A 117 11.82 -2.63 1.46
N VAL A 118 10.99 -2.28 0.48
CA VAL A 118 9.57 -1.99 0.69
C VAL A 118 8.70 -3.15 0.23
N VAL A 119 7.79 -3.59 1.10
CA VAL A 119 6.79 -4.61 0.81
C VAL A 119 5.48 -3.91 0.51
N ILE A 120 5.04 -3.95 -0.74
CA ILE A 120 3.83 -3.27 -1.20
C ILE A 120 2.59 -4.13 -0.95
N THR A 121 1.60 -3.54 -0.29
CA THR A 121 0.26 -4.12 -0.05
C THR A 121 -0.82 -3.11 -0.37
N GLY A 122 -2.07 -3.55 -0.44
CA GLY A 122 -3.24 -2.68 -0.58
C GLY A 122 -3.72 -2.48 -2.01
N LEU A 123 -4.29 -1.33 -2.29
CA LEU A 123 -5.10 -1.05 -3.48
C LEU A 123 -4.59 0.18 -4.25
N HIS A 124 -4.75 0.19 -5.55
CA HIS A 124 -4.95 -0.97 -6.42
C HIS A 124 -3.62 -1.33 -7.04
N THR A 125 -3.37 -2.62 -7.26
CA THR A 125 -2.09 -3.15 -7.76
C THR A 125 -1.57 -2.39 -8.99
N HIS A 126 -2.44 -2.09 -9.96
CA HIS A 126 -2.11 -1.41 -11.22
C HIS A 126 -2.11 0.12 -11.14
N MET A 127 -2.48 0.70 -9.97
CA MET A 127 -2.59 2.16 -9.77
C MET A 127 -1.69 2.64 -8.63
N CYS A 128 -2.25 2.91 -7.45
CA CYS A 128 -1.49 3.48 -6.33
C CYS A 128 -0.31 2.61 -5.91
N CYS A 129 -0.48 1.28 -5.85
CA CYS A 129 0.61 0.35 -5.59
C CYS A 129 1.69 0.42 -6.66
N ARG A 130 1.30 0.45 -7.94
CA ARG A 130 2.24 0.56 -9.07
C ARG A 130 3.03 1.86 -9.03
N HIS A 131 2.37 3.00 -8.82
CA HIS A 131 3.05 4.31 -8.80
C HIS A 131 3.94 4.46 -7.57
N THR A 132 3.52 3.94 -6.41
CA THR A 132 4.35 3.88 -5.22
C THR A 132 5.59 2.99 -5.44
N SER A 133 5.42 1.84 -6.10
CA SER A 133 6.53 0.96 -6.47
C SER A 133 7.51 1.61 -7.45
N ALA A 134 6.98 2.40 -8.41
CA ALA A 134 7.81 3.13 -9.38
C ALA A 134 8.74 4.12 -8.69
N ASP A 135 8.18 4.94 -7.80
CA ASP A 135 8.98 5.93 -7.08
C ASP A 135 9.94 5.26 -6.10
N ALA A 136 9.53 4.20 -5.40
CA ALA A 136 10.42 3.41 -4.54
C ALA A 136 11.63 2.89 -5.32
N TYR A 137 11.40 2.26 -6.48
CA TYR A 137 12.48 1.78 -7.35
C TYR A 137 13.42 2.91 -7.80
N MET A 138 12.87 4.05 -8.24
CA MET A 138 13.66 5.21 -8.68
C MET A 138 14.46 5.85 -7.54
N LEU A 139 14.02 5.72 -6.29
CA LEU A 139 14.72 6.18 -5.09
C LEU A 139 15.73 5.16 -4.54
N GLY A 140 15.84 3.98 -5.17
CA GLY A 140 16.84 2.96 -4.84
C GLY A 140 16.41 1.95 -3.78
N TYR A 141 15.12 1.82 -3.49
CA TYR A 141 14.60 0.76 -2.63
C TYR A 141 14.43 -0.54 -3.42
N ASP A 142 14.72 -1.67 -2.79
CA ASP A 142 14.24 -2.97 -3.26
C ASP A 142 12.73 -3.04 -3.08
N VAL A 143 12.02 -3.50 -4.12
CA VAL A 143 10.56 -3.57 -4.09
C VAL A 143 10.11 -5.02 -4.19
N VAL A 144 9.27 -5.45 -3.26
CA VAL A 144 8.56 -6.74 -3.31
C VAL A 144 7.06 -6.51 -3.11
N VAL A 145 6.25 -7.43 -3.58
CA VAL A 145 4.79 -7.32 -3.52
C VAL A 145 4.19 -8.45 -2.70
N ALA A 146 3.31 -8.13 -1.77
CA ALA A 146 2.53 -9.12 -1.02
C ALA A 146 1.35 -9.58 -1.90
N LYS A 147 1.56 -10.69 -2.61
CA LYS A 147 0.67 -11.23 -3.63
C LYS A 147 -0.79 -11.39 -3.16
N GLU A 148 -0.98 -11.84 -1.94
CA GLU A 148 -2.31 -12.11 -1.37
C GLU A 148 -2.92 -10.87 -0.71
N ALA A 149 -2.10 -9.86 -0.43
CA ALA A 149 -2.49 -8.64 0.26
C ALA A 149 -2.54 -7.41 -0.68
N THR A 150 -2.61 -7.63 -1.99
CA THR A 150 -2.91 -6.60 -2.99
C THR A 150 -3.91 -7.12 -4.02
N ASN A 151 -4.69 -6.23 -4.62
CA ASN A 151 -5.62 -6.58 -5.68
C ASN A 151 -5.94 -5.35 -6.55
N ALA A 152 -6.76 -5.57 -7.59
CA ALA A 152 -7.18 -4.54 -8.53
C ALA A 152 -8.70 -4.61 -8.78
N PHE A 153 -9.25 -3.70 -9.59
CA PHE A 153 -10.69 -3.71 -9.92
C PHE A 153 -11.08 -4.99 -10.66
N THR A 154 -10.21 -5.47 -11.57
CA THR A 154 -10.44 -6.69 -12.35
C THR A 154 -9.28 -7.67 -12.17
N GLU A 155 -9.50 -8.96 -12.54
CA GLU A 155 -8.43 -9.95 -12.58
C GLU A 155 -7.35 -9.57 -13.60
N GLU A 156 -7.77 -9.04 -14.76
CA GLU A 156 -6.85 -8.61 -15.80
C GLU A 156 -5.93 -7.48 -15.29
N ASP A 157 -6.47 -6.48 -14.63
CA ASP A 157 -5.69 -5.37 -14.02
C ASP A 157 -4.70 -5.88 -12.97
N TYR A 158 -5.11 -6.87 -12.17
CA TYR A 158 -4.26 -7.47 -11.15
C TYR A 158 -3.09 -8.23 -11.79
N VAL A 159 -3.37 -9.13 -12.74
CA VAL A 159 -2.34 -9.93 -13.41
C VAL A 159 -1.38 -9.03 -14.20
N ASN A 160 -1.91 -8.08 -14.98
CA ASN A 160 -1.10 -7.13 -15.75
C ASN A 160 -0.30 -6.20 -14.82
N GLY A 161 -0.90 -5.80 -13.70
CA GLY A 161 -0.23 -4.99 -12.68
C GLY A 161 0.99 -5.70 -12.11
N LEU A 162 0.85 -6.95 -11.66
CA LEU A 162 1.97 -7.74 -11.14
C LEU A 162 3.05 -7.99 -12.20
N ALA A 163 2.64 -8.33 -13.44
CA ALA A 163 3.58 -8.54 -14.54
C ALA A 163 4.39 -7.27 -14.86
N TYR A 164 3.73 -6.11 -14.83
CA TYR A 164 4.39 -4.82 -15.04
C TYR A 164 5.40 -4.52 -13.91
N LEU A 165 5.00 -4.70 -12.65
CA LEU A 165 5.87 -4.48 -11.50
C LEU A 165 7.13 -5.35 -11.56
N LYS A 166 6.98 -6.62 -11.90
CA LYS A 166 8.09 -7.55 -12.11
C LYS A 166 9.01 -7.08 -13.24
N THR A 167 8.45 -6.77 -14.40
CA THR A 167 9.22 -6.46 -15.62
C THR A 167 9.95 -5.12 -15.50
N CYS A 168 9.30 -4.11 -14.93
CA CYS A 168 9.84 -2.75 -14.92
C CYS A 168 10.68 -2.44 -13.69
N TYR A 169 10.36 -3.06 -12.54
CA TYR A 169 11.00 -2.72 -11.26
C TYR A 169 11.65 -3.92 -10.56
N GLY A 170 11.66 -5.11 -11.19
CA GLY A 170 12.15 -6.32 -10.55
C GLY A 170 11.34 -6.77 -9.34
N ALA A 171 10.16 -6.20 -9.14
CA ALA A 171 9.32 -6.44 -7.97
C ALA A 171 8.62 -7.79 -8.06
N ASP A 172 9.21 -8.80 -7.45
CA ASP A 172 8.62 -10.12 -7.33
C ASP A 172 7.45 -10.12 -6.34
N ALA A 173 6.43 -10.92 -6.67
CA ALA A 173 5.27 -11.11 -5.83
C ALA A 173 5.38 -12.43 -5.05
N TYR A 174 5.33 -12.32 -3.71
CA TYR A 174 5.47 -13.45 -2.79
C TYR A 174 4.19 -13.66 -1.98
N SER A 175 3.96 -14.89 -1.54
CA SER A 175 2.89 -15.20 -0.59
C SER A 175 3.17 -14.58 0.78
N ASN A 176 2.11 -14.43 1.58
CA ASN A 176 2.28 -13.98 2.97
C ASN A 176 3.20 -14.90 3.77
N GLU A 177 3.11 -16.23 3.56
CA GLU A 177 3.96 -17.21 4.22
C GLU A 177 5.44 -16.97 3.92
N GLU A 178 5.78 -16.76 2.63
CA GLU A 178 7.15 -16.47 2.21
C GLU A 178 7.66 -15.15 2.80
N LEU A 179 6.85 -14.10 2.78
CA LEU A 179 7.21 -12.79 3.34
C LEU A 179 7.42 -12.87 4.85
N ILE A 180 6.50 -13.50 5.57
CA ILE A 180 6.60 -13.67 7.03
C ILE A 180 7.86 -14.48 7.41
N ALA A 181 8.23 -15.47 6.63
CA ALA A 181 9.45 -16.22 6.85
C ALA A 181 10.73 -15.41 6.57
N ALA A 182 10.63 -14.37 5.73
CA ALA A 182 11.75 -13.51 5.32
C ALA A 182 11.92 -12.24 6.17
N PHE A 183 10.98 -11.91 7.05
CA PHE A 183 11.09 -10.83 8.07
C PHE A 183 12.09 -11.23 9.21
#